data_2eb4e31b405f59c915e8849384c665fb
#
_entry.id   2eb4e31b405f59c915e8849384c665fb
#
_cell.length_a   1.000
_cell.length_b   1.000
_cell.length_c   1.000
_cell.angle_alpha   90.00
_cell.angle_beta   90.00
_cell.angle_gamma   90.00
#
_symmetry.space_group_name_H-M   'P 1'
#
loop_
_entity.id
_entity.type
_entity.pdbx_description
1 polymer ?
#
loop_
_entity_poly.entity_id
_entity_poly.type
_entity_poly.pdbx_seq_one_letter_code
_entity_poly.pdbx_strand_id
1 'polypeptide(L)'
;NDGDNAISNGGTGTQVNGDEATVNNNGNTTVDGKDSTGTEINGDKAIVNNDGDSTILDGGTGTRITGDDATANNSGNTTVDGQGSTGTEIAGNNAVVNQDGELDVSGGGHGIDITGDSATVDNKGGMTVADADSIGIQIDGDKAVVNNDGDSTILDGGTGTRITGDDATANNSGNTTVDGQGSTGTEIAGNNAVVNQDGELDVSGGGHGIDITGDSATVDNKGGMTVIDPDSIGIQIDGDKAVVNNDGDNAISNGGTGTQINGDEATVNNNGSTTVDGKDSTGTEINGDKAIVNNDGDSTILDGGTGTR
;
A
#
# COMPACT_ATOMS: atom_id res chain seq x y z
N ASN A 1 5.23 -1.02 -30.19
CA ASN A 1 4.55 -2.31 -30.36
C ASN A 1 3.04 -2.08 -30.41
N ASP A 2 2.43 -2.24 -31.60
CA ASP A 2 0.99 -1.98 -31.78
C ASP A 2 0.13 -3.26 -31.68
N GLY A 3 0.74 -4.43 -31.61
CA GLY A 3 0.06 -5.72 -31.50
C GLY A 3 0.25 -6.37 -30.13
N ASP A 4 -0.60 -7.36 -29.82
CA ASP A 4 -0.49 -8.11 -28.60
C ASP A 4 0.82 -8.89 -28.53
N ASN A 5 1.41 -8.94 -27.35
CA ASN A 5 2.66 -9.64 -27.08
C ASN A 5 2.38 -10.83 -26.13
N ALA A 6 2.89 -12.00 -26.48
CA ALA A 6 2.88 -13.18 -25.61
C ALA A 6 4.30 -13.68 -25.42
N ILE A 7 4.80 -13.64 -24.20
CA ILE A 7 6.16 -14.00 -23.84
C ILE A 7 6.12 -15.16 -22.85
N SER A 8 6.91 -16.22 -23.08
CA SER A 8 6.93 -17.38 -22.21
C SER A 8 8.30 -18.07 -22.23
N ASN A 9 8.47 -19.01 -21.31
CA ASN A 9 9.66 -19.90 -21.25
C ASN A 9 11.01 -19.16 -21.14
N GLY A 10 11.08 -18.11 -20.35
CA GLY A 10 12.31 -17.33 -20.16
C GLY A 10 12.64 -16.38 -21.31
N GLY A 11 11.65 -16.03 -22.14
CA GLY A 11 11.82 -15.09 -23.23
C GLY A 11 11.75 -13.63 -22.81
N THR A 12 12.37 -12.73 -23.57
CA THR A 12 12.21 -11.27 -23.44
C THR A 12 11.55 -10.72 -24.70
N GLY A 13 10.41 -10.03 -24.51
CA GLY A 13 9.66 -9.46 -25.64
C GLY A 13 10.37 -8.27 -26.28
N THR A 14 10.66 -7.24 -25.49
CA THR A 14 11.40 -6.06 -25.93
C THR A 14 12.59 -5.82 -25.01
N GLN A 15 13.80 -5.68 -25.55
CA GLN A 15 14.99 -5.33 -24.78
C GLN A 15 15.67 -4.09 -25.38
N VAL A 16 15.94 -3.10 -24.55
CA VAL A 16 16.62 -1.87 -24.93
C VAL A 16 17.78 -1.58 -23.97
N ASN A 17 18.95 -1.26 -24.52
CA ASN A 17 20.11 -0.86 -23.74
C ASN A 17 20.51 0.55 -24.16
N GLY A 18 20.31 1.53 -23.29
CA GLY A 18 20.67 2.93 -23.55
C GLY A 18 19.83 3.90 -22.74
N ASP A 19 20.43 5.03 -22.43
CA ASP A 19 19.79 6.10 -21.69
C ASP A 19 18.70 6.81 -22.53
N GLU A 20 17.74 7.42 -21.86
CA GLU A 20 16.64 8.17 -22.48
C GLU A 20 15.80 7.32 -23.45
N ALA A 21 15.82 6.00 -23.29
CA ALA A 21 15.04 5.09 -24.14
C ALA A 21 13.53 5.24 -23.89
N THR A 22 12.73 5.15 -24.96
CA THR A 22 11.27 5.14 -24.85
C THR A 22 10.71 3.90 -25.54
N VAL A 23 9.88 3.13 -24.81
CA VAL A 23 9.14 1.99 -25.36
C VAL A 23 7.64 2.26 -25.21
N ASN A 24 6.90 2.12 -26.30
CA ASN A 24 5.44 2.23 -26.31
C ASN A 24 4.85 0.85 -26.65
N ASN A 25 4.04 0.30 -25.76
CA ASN A 25 3.30 -0.95 -25.93
C ASN A 25 1.80 -0.62 -25.97
N ASN A 26 1.23 -0.56 -27.18
CA ASN A 26 -0.19 -0.21 -27.35
C ASN A 26 -1.11 -1.44 -27.32
N GLY A 27 -0.57 -2.63 -27.54
CA GLY A 27 -1.29 -3.90 -27.44
C GLY A 27 -1.14 -4.56 -26.08
N ASN A 28 -1.98 -5.56 -25.82
CA ASN A 28 -1.93 -6.31 -24.57
C ASN A 28 -0.63 -7.10 -24.44
N THR A 29 -0.15 -7.26 -23.23
CA THR A 29 1.07 -8.02 -22.94
C THR A 29 0.74 -9.17 -22.00
N THR A 30 1.04 -10.40 -22.40
CA THR A 30 0.97 -11.58 -21.54
C THR A 30 2.39 -12.10 -21.32
N VAL A 31 2.80 -12.21 -20.07
CA VAL A 31 4.11 -12.77 -19.67
C VAL A 31 3.85 -13.97 -18.77
N ASP A 32 4.29 -15.14 -19.20
CA ASP A 32 4.01 -16.40 -18.54
C ASP A 32 5.31 -17.18 -18.31
N GLY A 33 5.52 -17.56 -17.07
CA GLY A 33 6.63 -18.42 -16.66
C GLY A 33 7.86 -17.67 -16.19
N LYS A 34 8.58 -18.39 -15.35
CA LYS A 34 9.80 -17.91 -14.69
C LYS A 34 10.83 -17.36 -15.69
N ASP A 35 11.46 -16.26 -15.30
CA ASP A 35 12.49 -15.57 -16.08
C ASP A 35 11.98 -14.97 -17.42
N SER A 36 10.67 -14.97 -17.67
CA SER A 36 10.06 -14.27 -18.81
C SER A 36 9.89 -12.79 -18.51
N THR A 37 10.25 -11.92 -19.46
CA THR A 37 10.13 -10.46 -19.29
C THR A 37 9.45 -9.84 -20.51
N GLY A 38 8.40 -9.05 -20.29
CA GLY A 38 7.70 -8.35 -21.37
C GLY A 38 8.58 -7.27 -22.00
N THR A 39 8.94 -6.26 -21.22
CA THR A 39 9.83 -5.16 -21.63
C THR A 39 10.97 -5.03 -20.62
N GLU A 40 12.21 -4.99 -21.10
CA GLU A 40 13.42 -4.77 -20.33
C GLU A 40 14.19 -3.57 -20.86
N ILE A 41 14.49 -2.61 -19.99
CA ILE A 41 15.32 -1.45 -20.34
C ILE A 41 16.47 -1.32 -19.34
N ASN A 42 17.69 -1.17 -19.87
CA ASN A 42 18.87 -0.87 -19.08
C ASN A 42 19.41 0.50 -19.49
N GLY A 43 19.15 1.53 -18.70
CA GLY A 43 19.59 2.90 -18.96
C GLY A 43 18.81 3.91 -18.13
N ASP A 44 19.43 5.06 -17.87
CA ASP A 44 18.82 6.15 -17.09
C ASP A 44 17.76 6.89 -17.90
N LYS A 45 16.78 7.47 -17.22
CA LYS A 45 15.70 8.25 -17.83
C LYS A 45 14.87 7.47 -18.86
N ALA A 46 14.77 6.18 -18.66
CA ALA A 46 13.95 5.32 -19.50
C ALA A 46 12.46 5.59 -19.29
N ILE A 47 11.67 5.49 -20.37
CA ILE A 47 10.22 5.65 -20.31
C ILE A 47 9.57 4.42 -20.95
N VAL A 48 8.65 3.79 -20.22
CA VAL A 48 7.77 2.73 -20.76
C VAL A 48 6.33 3.21 -20.68
N ASN A 49 5.62 3.15 -21.79
CA ASN A 49 4.19 3.42 -21.85
C ASN A 49 3.47 2.12 -22.24
N ASN A 50 2.66 1.59 -21.34
CA ASN A 50 1.83 0.40 -21.53
C ASN A 50 0.36 0.85 -21.62
N ASP A 51 -0.16 0.98 -22.83
CA ASP A 51 -1.55 1.39 -23.05
C ASP A 51 -2.52 0.20 -23.04
N GLY A 52 -2.04 -1.00 -23.38
CA GLY A 52 -2.82 -2.23 -23.31
C GLY A 52 -2.76 -2.91 -21.94
N ASP A 53 -3.66 -3.88 -21.72
CA ASP A 53 -3.69 -4.66 -20.49
C ASP A 53 -2.44 -5.54 -20.37
N SER A 54 -1.95 -5.71 -19.15
CA SER A 54 -0.82 -6.56 -18.83
C SER A 54 -1.24 -7.72 -17.93
N THR A 55 -0.91 -8.95 -18.33
CA THR A 55 -1.18 -10.17 -17.55
C THR A 55 0.14 -10.88 -17.31
N ILE A 56 0.55 -11.00 -16.05
CA ILE A 56 1.83 -11.57 -15.65
C ILE A 56 1.59 -12.77 -14.74
N LEU A 57 2.13 -13.92 -15.15
CA LEU A 57 1.85 -15.21 -14.53
C LEU A 57 3.15 -15.97 -14.22
N ASP A 58 3.07 -16.88 -13.25
CA ASP A 58 4.07 -17.94 -13.00
C ASP A 58 5.54 -17.48 -12.94
N GLY A 59 5.82 -16.35 -12.26
CA GLY A 59 7.17 -15.83 -12.06
C GLY A 59 7.71 -14.98 -13.21
N GLY A 60 6.81 -14.45 -14.05
CA GLY A 60 7.16 -13.49 -15.10
C GLY A 60 7.32 -12.05 -14.58
N THR A 61 7.94 -11.19 -15.37
CA THR A 61 8.01 -9.74 -15.13
C THR A 61 7.43 -8.99 -16.32
N GLY A 62 6.42 -8.15 -16.09
CA GLY A 62 5.80 -7.36 -17.16
C GLY A 62 6.76 -6.32 -17.73
N THR A 63 7.18 -5.38 -16.91
CA THR A 63 8.14 -4.32 -17.25
C THR A 63 9.28 -4.33 -16.23
N ARG A 64 10.54 -4.35 -16.70
CA ARG A 64 11.75 -4.22 -15.88
C ARG A 64 12.58 -3.05 -16.39
N ILE A 65 12.92 -2.11 -15.50
CA ILE A 65 13.79 -0.99 -15.80
C ILE A 65 14.95 -0.96 -14.80
N THR A 66 16.18 -0.87 -15.30
CA THR A 66 17.38 -0.68 -14.47
C THR A 66 18.01 0.65 -14.87
N GLY A 67 17.94 1.66 -13.98
CA GLY A 67 18.47 3.00 -14.20
C GLY A 67 17.72 4.06 -13.38
N ASP A 68 18.38 5.17 -13.12
CA ASP A 68 17.81 6.29 -12.38
C ASP A 68 16.84 7.13 -13.25
N ASP A 69 15.96 7.89 -12.60
CA ASP A 69 15.00 8.78 -13.25
C ASP A 69 14.04 8.05 -14.24
N ALA A 70 13.77 6.76 -14.00
CA ALA A 70 12.92 5.94 -14.86
C ALA A 70 11.43 6.27 -14.68
N THR A 71 10.64 6.12 -15.76
CA THR A 71 9.19 6.31 -15.69
C THR A 71 8.46 5.12 -16.36
N ALA A 72 7.49 4.55 -15.65
CA ALA A 72 6.55 3.58 -16.21
C ALA A 72 5.12 4.14 -16.14
N ASN A 73 4.45 4.21 -17.29
CA ASN A 73 3.06 4.64 -17.41
C ASN A 73 2.20 3.43 -17.82
N ASN A 74 1.32 2.98 -16.95
CA ASN A 74 0.44 1.84 -17.17
C ASN A 74 -1.00 2.35 -17.26
N SER A 75 -1.50 2.56 -18.48
CA SER A 75 -2.87 3.03 -18.72
C SER A 75 -3.88 1.88 -18.74
N GLY A 76 -3.45 0.69 -19.16
CA GLY A 76 -4.25 -0.54 -19.11
C GLY A 76 -4.23 -1.19 -17.74
N ASN A 77 -5.11 -2.17 -17.54
CA ASN A 77 -5.16 -2.94 -16.30
C ASN A 77 -3.93 -3.84 -16.18
N THR A 78 -3.45 -4.03 -14.97
CA THR A 78 -2.33 -4.92 -14.67
C THR A 78 -2.81 -6.04 -13.75
N THR A 79 -2.74 -7.28 -14.22
CA THR A 79 -3.04 -8.49 -13.44
C THR A 79 -1.74 -9.24 -13.20
N VAL A 80 -1.42 -9.51 -11.94
CA VAL A 80 -0.24 -10.24 -11.51
C VAL A 80 -0.67 -11.43 -10.67
N ASP A 81 -0.38 -12.64 -11.14
CA ASP A 81 -0.72 -13.86 -10.43
C ASP A 81 0.46 -14.83 -10.36
N GLY A 82 0.66 -15.38 -9.19
CA GLY A 82 1.68 -16.39 -8.93
C GLY A 82 2.96 -15.87 -8.30
N GLN A 83 3.57 -16.75 -7.52
CA GLN A 83 4.78 -16.42 -6.75
C GLN A 83 5.93 -15.98 -7.66
N GLY A 84 6.52 -14.83 -7.33
CA GLY A 84 7.63 -14.23 -8.07
C GLY A 84 7.22 -13.54 -9.36
N SER A 85 5.92 -13.40 -9.64
CA SER A 85 5.41 -12.55 -10.73
C SER A 85 5.51 -11.09 -10.32
N THR A 86 5.95 -10.21 -11.22
CA THR A 86 6.02 -8.76 -10.97
C THR A 86 5.46 -7.98 -12.16
N GLY A 87 4.51 -7.11 -11.91
CA GLY A 87 3.93 -6.25 -12.94
C GLY A 87 4.95 -5.25 -13.49
N THR A 88 5.40 -4.34 -12.64
CA THR A 88 6.45 -3.34 -12.95
C THR A 88 7.55 -3.41 -11.91
N GLU A 89 8.78 -3.62 -12.33
CA GLU A 89 10.00 -3.66 -11.52
C GLU A 89 10.94 -2.55 -11.94
N ILE A 90 11.35 -1.68 -11.01
CA ILE A 90 12.32 -0.61 -11.28
C ILE A 90 13.45 -0.66 -10.25
N ALA A 91 14.70 -0.75 -10.72
CA ALA A 91 15.89 -0.62 -9.89
C ALA A 91 16.62 0.68 -10.24
N GLY A 92 16.40 1.73 -9.44
CA GLY A 92 16.98 3.06 -9.64
C GLY A 92 16.31 4.12 -8.79
N ASN A 93 17.00 5.22 -8.55
CA ASN A 93 16.49 6.34 -7.76
C ASN A 93 15.56 7.24 -8.60
N ASN A 94 14.71 8.01 -7.94
CA ASN A 94 13.77 8.93 -8.56
C ASN A 94 12.83 8.24 -9.57
N ALA A 95 12.51 6.97 -9.36
CA ALA A 95 11.57 6.24 -10.21
C ALA A 95 10.15 6.82 -10.11
N VAL A 96 9.42 6.84 -11.21
CA VAL A 96 8.01 7.25 -11.24
C VAL A 96 7.19 6.15 -11.89
N VAL A 97 6.13 5.69 -11.22
CA VAL A 97 5.14 4.78 -11.80
C VAL A 97 3.76 5.44 -11.75
N ASN A 98 3.13 5.57 -12.90
CA ASN A 98 1.75 6.02 -13.03
C ASN A 98 0.89 4.80 -13.40
N GLN A 99 0.03 4.36 -12.49
CA GLN A 99 -0.91 3.27 -12.69
C GLN A 99 -2.31 3.84 -12.82
N ASP A 100 -2.78 4.05 -14.04
CA ASP A 100 -4.11 4.59 -14.31
C ASP A 100 -5.18 3.49 -14.40
N GLY A 101 -4.82 2.29 -14.85
CA GLY A 101 -5.69 1.10 -14.87
C GLY A 101 -5.76 0.38 -13.52
N GLU A 102 -6.67 -0.58 -13.40
CA GLU A 102 -6.79 -1.42 -12.19
C GLU A 102 -5.53 -2.26 -11.98
N LEU A 103 -5.17 -2.49 -10.72
CA LEU A 103 -4.04 -3.31 -10.30
C LEU A 103 -4.56 -4.50 -9.47
N ASP A 104 -4.58 -5.68 -10.07
CA ASP A 104 -5.00 -6.92 -9.42
C ASP A 104 -3.79 -7.81 -9.15
N VAL A 105 -3.54 -8.15 -7.88
CA VAL A 105 -2.38 -8.94 -7.45
C VAL A 105 -2.80 -10.12 -6.59
N SER A 106 -2.34 -11.31 -6.96
CA SER A 106 -2.68 -12.55 -6.26
C SER A 106 -1.54 -13.57 -6.30
N GLY A 107 -1.71 -14.68 -5.57
CA GLY A 107 -0.80 -15.81 -5.65
C GLY A 107 0.64 -15.57 -5.18
N GLY A 108 0.90 -14.53 -4.39
CA GLY A 108 2.25 -14.14 -3.95
C GLY A 108 3.03 -13.33 -5.00
N GLY A 109 2.33 -12.61 -5.86
CA GLY A 109 2.91 -11.67 -6.83
C GLY A 109 3.10 -10.26 -6.27
N HIS A 110 3.87 -9.44 -6.98
CA HIS A 110 4.04 -8.01 -6.71
C HIS A 110 3.51 -7.19 -7.90
N GLY A 111 2.62 -6.24 -7.64
CA GLY A 111 2.11 -5.36 -8.70
C GLY A 111 3.17 -4.39 -9.20
N ILE A 112 3.68 -3.56 -8.30
CA ILE A 112 4.76 -2.61 -8.53
C ILE A 112 5.85 -2.86 -7.48
N ASP A 113 7.09 -3.03 -7.91
CA ASP A 113 8.26 -3.26 -7.05
C ASP A 113 9.38 -2.30 -7.43
N ILE A 114 9.73 -1.39 -6.51
CA ILE A 114 10.75 -0.37 -6.75
C ILE A 114 11.86 -0.48 -5.70
N THR A 115 13.10 -0.54 -6.16
CA THR A 115 14.28 -0.44 -5.30
C THR A 115 15.04 0.84 -5.65
N GLY A 116 15.03 1.83 -4.72
CA GLY A 116 15.71 3.10 -4.90
C GLY A 116 15.04 4.24 -4.15
N ASP A 117 15.81 5.27 -3.84
CA ASP A 117 15.34 6.41 -3.07
C ASP A 117 14.48 7.38 -3.91
N SER A 118 13.60 8.11 -3.23
CA SER A 118 12.78 9.16 -3.83
C SER A 118 11.84 8.66 -4.94
N ALA A 119 11.39 7.42 -4.85
CA ALA A 119 10.41 6.85 -5.77
C ALA A 119 9.03 7.47 -5.56
N THR A 120 8.27 7.61 -6.64
CA THR A 120 6.87 8.06 -6.61
C THR A 120 5.99 7.07 -7.36
N VAL A 121 4.91 6.64 -6.73
CA VAL A 121 3.86 5.84 -7.37
C VAL A 121 2.54 6.61 -7.28
N ASP A 122 1.93 6.89 -8.42
CA ASP A 122 0.60 7.46 -8.55
C ASP A 122 -0.36 6.37 -9.04
N ASN A 123 -1.12 5.77 -8.13
CA ASN A 123 -2.13 4.75 -8.44
C ASN A 123 -3.52 5.39 -8.45
N LYS A 124 -4.08 5.59 -9.64
CA LYS A 124 -5.42 6.17 -9.84
C LYS A 124 -6.49 5.11 -10.06
N GLY A 125 -6.08 3.95 -10.56
CA GLY A 125 -6.96 2.79 -10.69
C GLY A 125 -7.27 2.17 -9.33
N GLY A 126 -8.30 1.33 -9.29
CA GLY A 126 -8.56 0.49 -8.12
C GLY A 126 -7.41 -0.50 -7.90
N MET A 127 -7.22 -0.95 -6.66
CA MET A 127 -6.22 -1.97 -6.33
C MET A 127 -6.89 -3.12 -5.58
N THR A 128 -6.70 -4.34 -6.07
CA THR A 128 -7.11 -5.57 -5.36
C THR A 128 -5.87 -6.40 -5.08
N VAL A 129 -5.64 -6.73 -3.81
CA VAL A 129 -4.53 -7.59 -3.40
C VAL A 129 -5.09 -8.75 -2.58
N ALA A 130 -4.88 -9.95 -3.05
CA ALA A 130 -5.36 -11.16 -2.40
C ALA A 130 -4.24 -12.19 -2.22
N ASP A 131 -4.42 -13.05 -1.24
CA ASP A 131 -3.49 -14.11 -0.84
C ASP A 131 -2.22 -13.62 -0.12
N ALA A 132 -1.73 -14.49 0.75
CA ALA A 132 -0.50 -14.25 1.50
C ALA A 132 0.70 -14.01 0.56
N ASP A 133 1.62 -13.14 0.98
CA ASP A 133 2.80 -12.72 0.24
C ASP A 133 2.51 -11.88 -1.04
N SER A 134 1.24 -11.61 -1.38
CA SER A 134 0.89 -10.69 -2.47
C SER A 134 1.04 -9.23 -2.01
N ILE A 135 1.68 -8.40 -2.83
CA ILE A 135 1.91 -6.98 -2.53
C ILE A 135 1.48 -6.14 -3.73
N GLY A 136 0.58 -5.19 -3.50
CA GLY A 136 0.17 -4.26 -4.55
C GLY A 136 1.31 -3.35 -4.99
N ILE A 137 1.84 -2.56 -4.05
CA ILE A 137 2.95 -1.62 -4.28
C ILE A 137 4.01 -1.86 -3.21
N GLN A 138 5.24 -2.16 -3.62
CA GLN A 138 6.42 -2.28 -2.76
C GLN A 138 7.46 -1.25 -3.16
N ILE A 139 8.02 -0.53 -2.17
CA ILE A 139 9.14 0.38 -2.38
C ILE A 139 10.18 0.17 -1.28
N ASP A 140 11.42 -0.13 -1.68
CA ASP A 140 12.58 -0.22 -0.82
C ASP A 140 13.49 0.98 -1.07
N GLY A 141 13.33 2.06 -0.28
CA GLY A 141 14.11 3.30 -0.42
C GLY A 141 13.57 4.44 0.43
N ASP A 142 14.41 5.39 0.75
CA ASP A 142 14.04 6.55 1.53
C ASP A 142 13.25 7.57 0.71
N LYS A 143 12.40 8.36 1.37
CA LYS A 143 11.59 9.43 0.77
C LYS A 143 10.64 8.96 -0.33
N ALA A 144 10.19 7.74 -0.23
CA ALA A 144 9.18 7.21 -1.13
C ALA A 144 7.85 7.94 -0.95
N VAL A 145 7.12 8.14 -2.05
CA VAL A 145 5.77 8.70 -2.05
C VAL A 145 4.83 7.76 -2.80
N VAL A 146 3.75 7.35 -2.16
CA VAL A 146 2.67 6.59 -2.82
C VAL A 146 1.38 7.38 -2.71
N ASN A 147 0.73 7.64 -3.84
CA ASN A 147 -0.57 8.25 -3.94
C ASN A 147 -1.57 7.21 -4.45
N ASN A 148 -2.48 6.75 -3.59
CA ASN A 148 -3.57 5.84 -3.94
C ASN A 148 -4.87 6.64 -4.02
N ASP A 149 -5.25 7.03 -5.24
CA ASP A 149 -6.49 7.76 -5.48
C ASP A 149 -7.69 6.82 -5.73
N GLY A 150 -7.43 5.61 -6.23
CA GLY A 150 -8.43 4.57 -6.41
C GLY A 150 -8.74 3.80 -5.12
N ASP A 151 -9.90 3.13 -5.06
CA ASP A 151 -10.26 2.29 -3.94
C ASP A 151 -9.33 1.06 -3.86
N SER A 152 -8.96 0.67 -2.65
CA SER A 152 -8.09 -0.47 -2.39
C SER A 152 -8.81 -1.55 -1.60
N THR A 153 -8.72 -2.81 -2.06
CA THR A 153 -9.29 -3.99 -1.40
C THR A 153 -8.18 -5.01 -1.15
N ILE A 154 -7.90 -5.29 0.12
CA ILE A 154 -6.82 -6.18 0.54
C ILE A 154 -7.41 -7.34 1.33
N LEU A 155 -7.15 -8.57 0.87
CA LEU A 155 -7.79 -9.78 1.34
C LEU A 155 -6.77 -10.89 1.65
N ASP A 156 -7.17 -11.81 2.51
CA ASP A 156 -6.52 -13.12 2.69
C ASP A 156 -4.99 -13.09 2.92
N GLY A 157 -4.50 -12.09 3.64
CA GLY A 157 -3.09 -11.96 4.00
C GLY A 157 -2.25 -11.13 3.01
N GLY A 158 -2.87 -10.44 2.06
CA GLY A 158 -2.20 -9.52 1.14
C GLY A 158 -1.76 -8.21 1.80
N THR A 159 -0.84 -7.50 1.18
CA THR A 159 -0.42 -6.13 1.57
C THR A 159 -0.69 -5.16 0.41
N GLY A 160 -1.48 -4.12 0.66
CA GLY A 160 -1.77 -3.11 -0.35
C GLY A 160 -0.52 -2.32 -0.74
N THR A 161 -0.01 -1.54 0.19
CA THR A 161 1.22 -0.75 0.01
C THR A 161 2.23 -1.10 1.10
N ARG A 162 3.47 -1.41 0.71
CA ARG A 162 4.61 -1.65 1.61
C ARG A 162 5.76 -0.71 1.27
N ILE A 163 6.24 0.06 2.24
CA ILE A 163 7.39 0.93 2.07
C ILE A 163 8.43 0.62 3.14
N THR A 164 9.67 0.35 2.72
CA THR A 164 10.81 0.21 3.62
C THR A 164 11.78 1.37 3.38
N GLY A 165 11.86 2.30 4.32
CA GLY A 165 12.71 3.49 4.22
C GLY A 165 12.23 4.64 5.07
N ASP A 166 13.13 5.56 5.41
CA ASP A 166 12.82 6.75 6.21
C ASP A 166 12.15 7.84 5.36
N ASP A 167 11.42 8.74 6.02
CA ASP A 167 10.75 9.90 5.40
C ASP A 167 9.69 9.51 4.34
N ALA A 168 9.11 8.32 4.44
CA ALA A 168 8.09 7.82 3.50
C ALA A 168 6.74 8.55 3.66
N THR A 169 6.01 8.70 2.57
CA THR A 169 4.65 9.26 2.58
C THR A 169 3.69 8.37 1.80
N ALA A 170 2.57 8.00 2.42
CA ALA A 170 1.45 7.35 1.74
C ALA A 170 0.20 8.23 1.83
N ASN A 171 -0.38 8.57 0.68
CA ASN A 171 -1.61 9.34 0.55
C ASN A 171 -2.70 8.42 0.00
N ASN A 172 -3.71 8.10 0.78
CA ASN A 172 -4.83 7.24 0.41
C ASN A 172 -6.09 8.08 0.31
N SER A 173 -6.42 8.55 -0.90
CA SER A 173 -7.61 9.35 -1.17
C SER A 173 -8.84 8.46 -1.44
N GLY A 174 -8.63 7.27 -2.01
CA GLY A 174 -9.66 6.25 -2.17
C GLY A 174 -9.96 5.51 -0.87
N ASN A 175 -11.07 4.77 -0.84
CA ASN A 175 -11.43 3.94 0.31
C ASN A 175 -10.49 2.73 0.39
N THR A 176 -10.16 2.32 1.60
CA THR A 176 -9.33 1.13 1.84
C THR A 176 -10.13 0.12 2.65
N THR A 177 -10.34 -1.07 2.07
CA THR A 177 -10.96 -2.21 2.75
C THR A 177 -9.89 -3.27 3.00
N VAL A 178 -9.74 -3.69 4.25
CA VAL A 178 -8.79 -4.73 4.68
C VAL A 178 -9.55 -5.84 5.38
N ASP A 179 -9.55 -7.03 4.82
CA ASP A 179 -10.23 -8.18 5.40
C ASP A 179 -9.33 -9.42 5.44
N GLY A 180 -9.34 -10.09 6.57
CA GLY A 180 -8.61 -11.33 6.77
C GLY A 180 -7.33 -11.19 7.56
N GLN A 181 -7.00 -12.27 8.25
CA GLN A 181 -5.81 -12.32 9.10
C GLN A 181 -4.52 -12.15 8.28
N GLY A 182 -3.66 -11.23 8.71
CA GLY A 182 -2.42 -10.91 8.03
C GLY A 182 -2.55 -9.96 6.85
N SER A 183 -3.78 -9.53 6.51
CA SER A 183 -3.98 -8.47 5.51
C SER A 183 -3.55 -7.11 6.08
N THR A 184 -2.83 -6.31 5.29
CA THR A 184 -2.41 -4.95 5.69
C THR A 184 -2.67 -3.96 4.56
N GLY A 185 -3.39 -2.89 4.85
CA GLY A 185 -3.67 -1.83 3.88
C GLY A 185 -2.39 -1.07 3.49
N THR A 186 -1.78 -0.39 4.47
CA THR A 186 -0.52 0.34 4.29
C THR A 186 0.45 -0.07 5.39
N GLU A 187 1.62 -0.57 5.00
CA GLU A 187 2.72 -0.97 5.89
C GLU A 187 3.94 -0.08 5.62
N ILE A 188 4.49 0.56 6.65
CA ILE A 188 5.71 1.37 6.52
C ILE A 188 6.71 0.98 7.60
N ALA A 189 7.92 0.59 7.17
CA ALA A 189 9.05 0.33 8.06
C ALA A 189 10.11 1.43 7.86
N GLY A 190 10.08 2.47 8.72
CA GLY A 190 10.99 3.61 8.64
C GLY A 190 10.56 4.74 9.57
N ASN A 191 11.50 5.63 9.88
CA ASN A 191 11.24 6.79 10.74
C ASN A 191 10.62 7.95 9.94
N ASN A 192 9.93 8.83 10.64
CA ASN A 192 9.29 10.03 10.07
C ASN A 192 8.24 9.69 8.98
N ALA A 193 7.64 8.52 9.05
CA ALA A 193 6.59 8.11 8.11
C ALA A 193 5.35 9.04 8.23
N VAL A 194 4.73 9.35 7.11
CA VAL A 194 3.48 10.11 7.05
C VAL A 194 2.44 9.31 6.28
N VAL A 195 1.28 9.09 6.87
CA VAL A 195 0.12 8.49 6.18
C VAL A 195 -1.06 9.46 6.25
N ASN A 196 -1.57 9.86 5.10
CA ASN A 196 -2.78 10.66 4.96
C ASN A 196 -3.89 9.73 4.45
N GLN A 197 -4.88 9.43 5.29
CA GLN A 197 -6.04 8.61 4.95
C GLN A 197 -7.26 9.52 4.80
N ASP A 198 -7.53 9.95 3.57
CA ASP A 198 -8.66 10.83 3.26
C ASP A 198 -9.95 10.02 2.95
N GLY A 199 -9.82 8.81 2.37
CA GLY A 199 -10.92 7.87 2.17
C GLY A 199 -11.30 7.09 3.42
N GLU A 200 -12.43 6.37 3.39
CA GLU A 200 -12.85 5.48 4.48
C GLU A 200 -11.87 4.32 4.65
N LEU A 201 -11.65 3.90 5.89
CA LEU A 201 -10.80 2.78 6.26
C LEU A 201 -11.65 1.71 6.97
N ASP A 202 -11.95 0.62 6.26
CA ASP A 202 -12.72 -0.51 6.80
C ASP A 202 -11.80 -1.70 7.06
N VAL A 203 -11.72 -2.17 8.31
CA VAL A 203 -10.84 -3.25 8.74
C VAL A 203 -11.62 -4.35 9.44
N SER A 204 -11.46 -5.58 8.98
CA SER A 204 -12.15 -6.74 9.52
C SER A 204 -11.29 -8.02 9.45
N GLY A 205 -11.79 -9.10 10.04
CA GLY A 205 -11.18 -10.42 9.93
C GLY A 205 -9.78 -10.59 10.53
N GLY A 206 -9.33 -9.67 11.39
CA GLY A 206 -7.99 -9.68 11.96
C GLY A 206 -6.92 -9.00 11.08
N GLY A 207 -7.34 -8.10 10.19
CA GLY A 207 -6.45 -7.30 9.35
C GLY A 207 -5.97 -6.02 10.07
N HIS A 208 -4.95 -5.36 9.49
CA HIS A 208 -4.44 -4.06 9.90
C HIS A 208 -4.66 -3.03 8.79
N GLY A 209 -5.30 -1.91 9.10
CA GLY A 209 -5.50 -0.84 8.12
C GLY A 209 -4.19 -0.13 7.77
N ILE A 210 -3.56 0.46 8.78
CA ILE A 210 -2.26 1.12 8.70
C ILE A 210 -1.35 0.52 9.77
N ASP A 211 -0.17 0.06 9.39
CA ASP A 211 0.85 -0.51 10.28
C ASP A 211 2.20 0.18 10.04
N ILE A 212 2.69 0.88 11.06
CA ILE A 212 3.95 1.63 10.97
C ILE A 212 4.92 1.16 12.04
N THR A 213 6.13 0.80 11.62
CA THR A 213 7.26 0.53 12.52
C THR A 213 8.33 1.60 12.32
N GLY A 214 8.49 2.48 13.32
CA GLY A 214 9.48 3.56 13.29
C GLY A 214 9.07 4.77 14.13
N ASP A 215 10.05 5.58 14.49
CA ASP A 215 9.85 6.75 15.35
C ASP A 215 9.30 7.95 14.58
N SER A 216 8.58 8.82 15.28
CA SER A 216 8.08 10.11 14.76
C SER A 216 7.08 9.96 13.60
N ALA A 217 6.35 8.85 13.54
CA ALA A 217 5.31 8.66 12.56
C ALA A 217 4.13 9.62 12.76
N THR A 218 3.51 10.04 11.67
CA THR A 218 2.28 10.84 11.68
C THR A 218 1.22 10.17 10.83
N VAL A 219 0.03 9.98 11.38
CA VAL A 219 -1.15 9.51 10.65
C VAL A 219 -2.26 10.56 10.75
N ASP A 220 -2.70 11.08 9.62
CA ASP A 220 -3.84 11.98 9.50
C ASP A 220 -5.01 11.20 8.87
N ASN A 221 -5.94 10.71 9.70
CA ASN A 221 -7.14 10.01 9.26
C ASN A 221 -8.32 10.99 9.22
N LYS A 222 -8.68 11.45 8.02
CA LYS A 222 -9.80 12.37 7.78
C LYS A 222 -11.06 11.62 7.33
N GLY A 223 -10.88 10.47 6.68
CA GLY A 223 -11.97 9.54 6.40
C GLY A 223 -12.54 8.92 7.68
N GLY A 224 -13.68 8.29 7.60
CA GLY A 224 -14.20 7.47 8.69
C GLY A 224 -13.36 6.19 8.83
N MET A 225 -13.39 5.59 10.03
CA MET A 225 -12.75 4.30 10.26
C MET A 225 -13.75 3.33 10.87
N THR A 226 -13.90 2.15 10.25
CA THR A 226 -14.69 1.05 10.78
C THR A 226 -13.76 -0.12 11.10
N VAL A 227 -13.73 -0.56 12.36
CA VAL A 227 -12.89 -1.70 12.78
C VAL A 227 -13.77 -2.73 13.46
N ILE A 228 -13.80 -3.93 12.88
CA ILE A 228 -14.69 -5.00 13.33
C ILE A 228 -13.88 -6.28 13.52
N ASP A 229 -14.25 -7.06 14.53
CA ASP A 229 -13.70 -8.36 14.87
C ASP A 229 -12.40 -8.33 15.70
N PRO A 230 -12.16 -9.39 16.48
CA PRO A 230 -10.94 -9.53 17.27
C PRO A 230 -9.70 -9.50 16.37
N ASP A 231 -8.63 -8.96 16.91
CA ASP A 231 -7.33 -8.81 16.26
C ASP A 231 -7.32 -7.82 15.05
N SER A 232 -8.47 -7.22 14.70
CA SER A 232 -8.51 -6.13 13.71
C SER A 232 -8.04 -4.82 14.31
N ILE A 233 -7.10 -4.14 13.65
CA ILE A 233 -6.54 -2.86 14.11
C ILE A 233 -6.65 -1.83 12.97
N GLY A 234 -7.28 -0.70 13.25
CA GLY A 234 -7.36 0.38 12.26
C GLY A 234 -5.99 1.01 12.00
N ILE A 235 -5.36 1.53 13.04
CA ILE A 235 -4.04 2.15 12.97
C ILE A 235 -3.15 1.55 14.07
N GLN A 236 -2.02 0.95 13.68
CA GLN A 236 -0.98 0.46 14.58
C GLN A 236 0.31 1.23 14.35
N ILE A 237 0.96 1.67 15.43
CA ILE A 237 2.28 2.30 15.36
C ILE A 237 3.18 1.73 16.45
N ASP A 238 4.33 1.17 16.06
CA ASP A 238 5.40 0.72 16.93
C ASP A 238 6.58 1.68 16.82
N GLY A 239 6.62 2.72 17.68
CA GLY A 239 7.66 3.75 17.67
C GLY A 239 7.34 4.91 18.61
N ASP A 240 8.38 5.64 18.99
CA ASP A 240 8.28 6.81 19.88
C ASP A 240 7.80 8.05 19.13
N LYS A 241 7.16 8.97 19.85
CA LYS A 241 6.71 10.29 19.36
C LYS A 241 5.72 10.23 18.20
N ALA A 242 4.96 9.14 18.12
CA ALA A 242 3.91 9.00 17.14
C ALA A 242 2.80 10.06 17.33
N VAL A 243 2.25 10.55 16.23
CA VAL A 243 1.09 11.46 16.22
C VAL A 243 -0.02 10.84 15.36
N VAL A 244 -1.21 10.69 15.92
CA VAL A 244 -2.39 10.26 15.18
C VAL A 244 -3.48 11.31 15.31
N ASN A 245 -3.98 11.80 14.18
CA ASN A 245 -5.09 12.73 14.11
C ASN A 245 -6.28 12.00 13.46
N ASN A 246 -7.32 11.70 14.25
CA ASN A 246 -8.56 11.10 13.79
C ASN A 246 -9.63 12.19 13.67
N ASP A 247 -9.77 12.76 12.49
CA ASP A 247 -10.76 13.81 12.19
C ASP A 247 -12.09 13.22 11.71
N GLY A 248 -12.06 12.01 11.12
CA GLY A 248 -13.26 11.28 10.69
C GLY A 248 -13.97 10.55 11.82
N ASP A 249 -15.20 10.14 11.58
CA ASP A 249 -16.00 9.37 12.53
C ASP A 249 -15.51 7.92 12.59
N ASN A 250 -15.34 7.39 13.79
CA ASN A 250 -14.79 6.05 14.01
C ASN A 250 -15.84 5.13 14.66
N ALA A 251 -15.99 3.93 14.13
CA ALA A 251 -16.84 2.87 14.65
C ALA A 251 -16.03 1.61 14.92
N ILE A 252 -15.86 1.23 16.18
CA ILE A 252 -15.08 0.07 16.59
C ILE A 252 -16.01 -0.92 17.29
N SER A 253 -16.01 -2.18 16.87
CA SER A 253 -16.92 -3.18 17.41
C SER A 253 -16.35 -4.59 17.43
N ASN A 254 -17.04 -5.48 18.14
CA ASN A 254 -16.76 -6.92 18.18
C ASN A 254 -15.31 -7.31 18.57
N GLY A 255 -14.64 -6.50 19.38
CA GLY A 255 -13.28 -6.79 19.83
C GLY A 255 -12.18 -6.10 19.01
N GLY A 256 -12.52 -5.26 18.05
CA GLY A 256 -11.55 -4.48 17.26
C GLY A 256 -10.87 -3.37 18.06
N THR A 257 -9.72 -2.90 17.57
CA THR A 257 -8.97 -1.76 18.12
C THR A 257 -8.86 -0.66 17.07
N GLY A 258 -9.34 0.54 17.39
CA GLY A 258 -9.27 1.67 16.48
C GLY A 258 -7.83 2.14 16.24
N THR A 259 -7.17 2.62 17.31
CA THR A 259 -5.77 3.07 17.26
C THR A 259 -4.97 2.37 18.35
N GLN A 260 -3.83 1.78 18.01
CA GLN A 260 -2.88 1.17 18.93
C GLN A 260 -1.49 1.78 18.74
N ILE A 261 -0.89 2.26 19.83
CA ILE A 261 0.48 2.81 19.78
C ILE A 261 1.34 2.14 20.86
N ASN A 262 2.48 1.61 20.46
CA ASN A 262 3.50 1.06 21.35
C ASN A 262 4.74 1.97 21.26
N GLY A 263 4.85 2.93 22.19
CA GLY A 263 5.95 3.89 22.18
C GLY A 263 5.72 5.05 23.15
N ASP A 264 6.81 5.72 23.53
CA ASP A 264 6.78 6.85 24.45
C ASP A 264 6.46 8.17 23.73
N GLU A 265 5.94 9.14 24.47
CA GLU A 265 5.66 10.50 24.01
C GLU A 265 4.63 10.59 22.84
N ALA A 266 3.77 9.57 22.71
CA ALA A 266 2.73 9.53 21.70
C ALA A 266 1.63 10.58 21.92
N THR A 267 1.04 11.08 20.83
CA THR A 267 -0.11 11.99 20.86
C THR A 267 -1.22 11.46 19.97
N VAL A 268 -2.42 11.32 20.50
CA VAL A 268 -3.63 10.97 19.74
C VAL A 268 -4.66 12.09 19.88
N ASN A 269 -5.11 12.63 18.77
CA ASN A 269 -6.15 13.65 18.69
C ASN A 269 -7.39 13.03 18.03
N ASN A 270 -8.44 12.79 18.78
CA ASN A 270 -9.74 12.30 18.28
C ASN A 270 -10.69 13.47 18.16
N ASN A 271 -10.76 14.08 16.99
CA ASN A 271 -11.60 15.24 16.70
C ASN A 271 -12.98 14.83 16.15
N GLY A 272 -13.04 13.69 15.44
CA GLY A 272 -14.29 13.08 14.99
C GLY A 272 -14.99 12.28 16.08
N SER A 273 -16.24 11.89 15.83
CA SER A 273 -17.01 11.07 16.77
C SER A 273 -16.44 9.65 16.83
N THR A 274 -16.36 9.08 18.03
CA THR A 274 -15.89 7.70 18.22
C THR A 274 -16.98 6.88 18.92
N THR A 275 -17.42 5.80 18.28
CA THR A 275 -18.31 4.80 18.87
C THR A 275 -17.55 3.51 19.09
N VAL A 276 -17.53 3.02 20.32
CA VAL A 276 -16.91 1.74 20.71
C VAL A 276 -17.98 0.84 21.29
N ASP A 277 -18.28 -0.26 20.62
CA ASP A 277 -19.34 -1.17 20.96
C ASP A 277 -18.83 -2.61 21.10
N GLY A 278 -19.29 -3.26 22.15
CA GLY A 278 -18.98 -4.66 22.38
C GLY A 278 -17.78 -4.91 23.29
N LYS A 279 -17.82 -6.09 23.89
CA LYS A 279 -16.76 -6.54 24.80
C LYS A 279 -15.42 -6.65 24.07
N ASP A 280 -14.36 -6.25 24.74
CA ASP A 280 -12.97 -6.27 24.25
C ASP A 280 -12.66 -5.28 23.10
N SER A 281 -13.65 -4.48 22.66
CA SER A 281 -13.41 -3.38 21.71
C SER A 281 -12.69 -2.22 22.37
N THR A 282 -11.71 -1.62 21.69
CA THR A 282 -10.92 -0.49 22.22
C THR A 282 -10.85 0.65 21.20
N GLY A 283 -11.22 1.85 21.59
CA GLY A 283 -11.08 3.04 20.74
C GLY A 283 -9.61 3.42 20.52
N THR A 284 -8.91 3.74 21.62
CA THR A 284 -7.48 4.08 21.60
C THR A 284 -6.75 3.31 22.69
N GLU A 285 -5.65 2.67 22.33
CA GLU A 285 -4.73 1.98 23.24
C GLU A 285 -3.33 2.53 23.09
N ILE A 286 -2.69 2.91 24.20
CA ILE A 286 -1.31 3.39 24.18
C ILE A 286 -0.50 2.66 25.25
N ASN A 287 0.56 2.00 24.83
CA ASN A 287 1.53 1.33 25.67
C ASN A 287 2.85 2.12 25.65
N GLY A 288 3.01 3.06 26.58
CA GLY A 288 4.19 3.92 26.65
C GLY A 288 4.04 5.02 27.70
N ASP A 289 5.13 5.70 27.99
CA ASP A 289 5.18 6.79 28.97
C ASP A 289 4.91 8.15 28.29
N LYS A 290 4.33 9.10 29.04
CA LYS A 290 4.08 10.49 28.63
C LYS A 290 3.12 10.66 27.44
N ALA A 291 2.22 9.72 27.22
CA ALA A 291 1.23 9.81 26.17
C ALA A 291 0.21 10.93 26.44
N ILE A 292 -0.30 11.54 25.36
CA ILE A 292 -1.36 12.55 25.39
C ILE A 292 -2.50 12.05 24.52
N VAL A 293 -3.72 12.02 25.06
CA VAL A 293 -4.93 11.76 24.27
C VAL A 293 -5.90 12.92 24.45
N ASN A 294 -6.23 13.57 23.34
CA ASN A 294 -7.18 14.65 23.26
C ASN A 294 -8.45 14.10 22.58
N ASN A 295 -9.57 14.10 23.27
CA ASN A 295 -10.87 13.67 22.75
C ASN A 295 -11.78 14.91 22.66
N ASP A 296 -11.76 15.60 21.52
CA ASP A 296 -12.59 16.77 21.26
C ASP A 296 -13.93 16.39 20.59
N GLY A 297 -14.00 15.23 19.94
CA GLY A 297 -15.22 14.69 19.37
C GLY A 297 -16.13 13.98 20.38
N ASP A 298 -17.35 13.67 19.95
CA ASP A 298 -18.29 12.90 20.77
C ASP A 298 -17.81 11.45 20.93
N SER A 299 -17.88 10.92 22.15
CA SER A 299 -17.48 9.54 22.46
C SER A 299 -18.67 8.76 23.03
N THR A 300 -19.01 7.66 22.36
CA THR A 300 -20.07 6.74 22.80
C THR A 300 -19.48 5.36 23.04
N ILE A 301 -19.58 4.84 24.27
CA ILE A 301 -19.04 3.54 24.66
C ILE A 301 -20.20 2.67 25.14
N LEU A 302 -20.38 1.51 24.51
CA LEU A 302 -21.49 0.59 24.71
C LEU A 302 -20.97 -0.82 25.04
N ASP A 303 -21.82 -1.60 25.68
CA ASP A 303 -21.71 -3.07 25.88
C ASP A 303 -20.32 -3.62 26.28
N GLY A 304 -19.59 -2.86 27.14
CA GLY A 304 -18.30 -3.30 27.67
C GLY A 304 -17.08 -2.90 26.84
N GLY A 305 -17.25 -2.00 25.89
CA GLY A 305 -16.15 -1.38 25.15
C GLY A 305 -15.27 -0.49 26.05
N THR A 306 -14.08 -0.16 25.58
CA THR A 306 -13.12 0.75 26.22
C THR A 306 -12.83 1.93 25.29
N GLY A 307 -13.04 3.15 25.76
CA GLY A 307 -12.74 4.34 24.95
C GLY A 307 -11.23 4.56 24.78
N THR A 308 -10.52 4.67 25.90
CA THR A 308 -9.06 4.87 25.92
C THR A 308 -8.44 4.07 27.06
N ARG A 309 -7.30 3.44 26.82
CA ARG A 309 -6.52 2.74 27.87
C ARG A 309 -5.02 2.88 27.65
#